data_3472ad0178db45e780b48db170115058
#
_entry.id   3472ad0178db45e780b48db170115058
#
_cell.length_a   1.000
_cell.length_b   1.000
_cell.length_c   1.000
_cell.angle_alpha   90.00
_cell.angle_beta   90.00
_cell.angle_gamma   90.00
#
_symmetry.space_group_name_H-M   'P 1'
#
loop_
_entity.id
_entity.type
_entity.pdbx_description
1 polymer ?
#
loop_
_entity_poly.entity_id
_entity_poly.type
_entity_poly.pdbx_seq_one_letter_code
_entity_poly.pdbx_strand_id
1 'polypeptide(L)'
;LLGGVLFWGWNTFNGLYRVELGDALVPATGSAVNYLIVGSDSREGIEGDTPNVGVIGTGTEVKGRRSDTIIVLRVDGDKAEMMSIPRDLWVTNVATGKKGRINGTYAQGPDNLVRSVTANLGIPINRYIEVDFVSFAGMVDAVGGITINFPHPVIDANSGLKIATAGDNRLDGTQALAYVRSRHYTEEIDGKPVLEPTADLGRQVRQQNFIRTVLKTVGENRNPLTLAKVGGAAAKGVRVDSEVGFFDLVGLARQLGGANPETKVLPTVGANKGGASVLELKNAEALPILAEFGAGGS
;
A
#
# COMPACT_ATOMS: atom_id res chain seq x y z
N LEU A 1 31.69 10.43 -6.29
CA LEU A 1 30.38 9.97 -6.78
C LEU A 1 29.51 9.37 -5.66
N LEU A 2 30.01 8.41 -4.88
CA LEU A 2 29.26 7.79 -3.76
C LEU A 2 28.84 8.80 -2.69
N GLY A 3 29.71 9.73 -2.28
CA GLY A 3 29.38 10.78 -1.30
C GLY A 3 28.27 11.71 -1.78
N GLY A 4 28.23 12.05 -3.06
CA GLY A 4 27.16 12.90 -3.63
C GLY A 4 25.80 12.19 -3.66
N VAL A 5 25.77 10.89 -3.95
CA VAL A 5 24.54 10.08 -3.95
C VAL A 5 23.99 9.91 -2.52
N LEU A 6 24.87 9.66 -1.55
CA LEU A 6 24.46 9.55 -0.14
C LEU A 6 23.98 10.89 0.43
N PHE A 7 24.66 11.99 0.13
CA PHE A 7 24.25 13.34 0.55
C PHE A 7 22.91 13.71 -0.06
N TRP A 8 22.72 13.43 -1.36
CA TRP A 8 21.45 13.69 -2.01
C TRP A 8 20.32 12.80 -1.46
N GLY A 9 20.59 11.51 -1.25
CA GLY A 9 19.62 10.59 -0.63
C GLY A 9 19.22 11.04 0.78
N TRP A 10 20.18 11.47 1.58
CA TRP A 10 19.94 12.05 2.90
C TRP A 10 19.09 13.33 2.84
N ASN A 11 19.37 14.23 1.91
CA ASN A 11 18.60 15.45 1.75
C ASN A 11 17.15 15.17 1.29
N THR A 12 16.97 14.21 0.38
CA THR A 12 15.63 13.76 -0.06
C THR A 12 14.86 13.13 1.09
N PHE A 13 15.51 12.29 1.87
CA PHE A 13 14.93 11.66 3.04
C PHE A 13 14.48 12.69 4.09
N ASN A 14 15.26 13.73 4.32
CA ASN A 14 14.88 14.84 5.22
C ASN A 14 13.70 15.67 4.68
N GLY A 15 13.41 15.57 3.38
CA GLY A 15 12.24 16.19 2.76
C GLY A 15 10.96 15.36 2.88
N LEU A 16 11.01 14.11 3.40
CA LEU A 16 9.82 13.31 3.64
C LEU A 16 8.98 13.90 4.78
N TYR A 17 7.67 13.84 4.63
CA TYR A 17 6.78 14.24 5.70
C TYR A 17 6.87 13.27 6.88
N ARG A 18 6.98 13.81 8.09
CA ARG A 18 7.00 13.04 9.33
C ARG A 18 5.63 12.97 9.96
N VAL A 19 5.28 11.78 10.44
CA VAL A 19 4.03 11.55 11.18
C VAL A 19 4.39 11.15 12.60
N GLU A 20 3.90 11.93 13.55
CA GLU A 20 4.03 11.60 14.97
C GLU A 20 2.93 10.59 15.36
N LEU A 21 3.35 9.39 15.72
CA LEU A 21 2.45 8.30 16.10
C LEU A 21 2.51 7.99 17.60
N GLY A 22 3.46 8.59 18.31
CA GLY A 22 3.63 8.43 19.74
C GLY A 22 3.76 6.96 20.14
N ASP A 23 3.03 6.55 21.17
CA ASP A 23 2.97 5.20 21.71
C ASP A 23 2.08 4.23 20.89
N ALA A 24 1.62 4.62 19.71
CA ALA A 24 0.90 3.70 18.81
C ALA A 24 1.83 2.66 18.20
N LEU A 25 3.11 3.00 18.00
CA LEU A 25 4.12 2.07 17.52
C LEU A 25 4.68 1.24 18.68
N VAL A 26 4.93 -0.03 18.41
CA VAL A 26 5.56 -0.95 19.35
C VAL A 26 7.05 -1.05 19.02
N PRO A 27 7.98 -0.89 19.97
CA PRO A 27 9.39 -1.12 19.71
C PRO A 27 9.64 -2.52 19.14
N ALA A 28 10.50 -2.62 18.11
CA ALA A 28 10.87 -3.93 17.58
C ALA A 28 11.67 -4.73 18.63
N THR A 29 11.27 -5.97 18.83
CA THR A 29 11.99 -6.94 19.70
C THR A 29 12.64 -7.98 18.80
N GLY A 30 13.97 -7.92 18.67
CA GLY A 30 14.74 -8.81 17.78
C GLY A 30 14.93 -8.23 16.37
N SER A 31 15.11 -9.13 15.38
CA SER A 31 15.41 -8.78 13.98
C SER A 31 14.17 -8.47 13.14
N ALA A 32 13.00 -8.96 13.57
CA ALA A 32 11.76 -8.81 12.83
C ALA A 32 11.13 -7.44 13.02
N VAL A 33 10.77 -6.78 11.91
CA VAL A 33 10.14 -5.46 11.89
C VAL A 33 8.87 -5.51 11.05
N ASN A 34 7.74 -5.08 11.61
CA ASN A 34 6.47 -4.93 10.92
C ASN A 34 6.27 -3.47 10.50
N TYR A 35 6.19 -3.25 9.21
CA TYR A 35 5.84 -1.97 8.61
C TYR A 35 4.35 -1.96 8.27
N LEU A 36 3.57 -1.01 8.78
CA LEU A 36 2.23 -0.76 8.29
C LEU A 36 2.32 0.18 7.10
N ILE A 37 2.02 -0.35 5.90
CA ILE A 37 1.98 0.41 4.66
C ILE A 37 0.54 0.79 4.38
N VAL A 38 0.28 2.09 4.24
CA VAL A 38 -1.05 2.65 4.02
C VAL A 38 -1.08 3.40 2.70
N GLY A 39 -2.01 3.00 1.83
CA GLY A 39 -2.37 3.79 0.66
C GLY A 39 -3.51 4.73 1.03
N SER A 40 -3.25 6.04 1.06
CA SER A 40 -4.27 7.03 1.35
C SER A 40 -4.80 7.68 0.08
N ASP A 41 -6.09 7.99 0.10
CA ASP A 41 -6.72 8.82 -0.93
C ASP A 41 -6.57 10.32 -0.61
N SER A 42 -5.56 10.68 0.19
CA SER A 42 -5.25 12.08 0.47
C SER A 42 -5.00 12.81 -0.84
N ARG A 43 -5.74 13.89 -1.01
CA ARG A 43 -5.65 14.80 -2.17
C ARG A 43 -5.15 16.17 -1.74
N GLU A 44 -4.49 16.24 -0.59
CA GLU A 44 -3.88 17.48 -0.09
C GLU A 44 -2.79 17.93 -1.08
N GLY A 45 -2.91 19.15 -1.59
CA GLY A 45 -1.95 19.72 -2.54
C GLY A 45 -2.17 19.31 -4.01
N ILE A 46 -3.28 18.64 -4.35
CA ILE A 46 -3.65 18.39 -5.74
C ILE A 46 -4.33 19.65 -6.30
N GLU A 47 -3.65 20.31 -7.21
CA GLU A 47 -4.17 21.41 -8.01
C GLU A 47 -4.57 20.91 -9.41
N GLY A 48 -5.34 21.72 -10.16
CA GLY A 48 -5.86 21.32 -11.47
C GLY A 48 -4.80 21.00 -12.52
N ASP A 49 -3.57 21.48 -12.33
CA ASP A 49 -2.40 21.22 -13.17
C ASP A 49 -1.51 20.05 -12.67
N THR A 50 -1.92 19.41 -11.57
CA THR A 50 -1.20 18.22 -11.06
C THR A 50 -1.22 17.10 -12.11
N PRO A 51 -0.07 16.48 -12.42
CA PRO A 51 -0.03 15.33 -13.33
C PRO A 51 -1.02 14.25 -12.91
N ASN A 52 -1.71 13.67 -13.89
CA ASN A 52 -2.69 12.59 -13.67
C ASN A 52 -3.96 12.98 -12.90
N VAL A 53 -4.25 14.29 -12.73
CA VAL A 53 -5.43 14.78 -12.01
C VAL A 53 -6.75 14.20 -12.53
N GLY A 54 -6.84 13.90 -13.82
CA GLY A 54 -8.03 13.28 -14.42
C GLY A 54 -8.36 11.89 -13.90
N VAL A 55 -7.36 11.13 -13.43
CA VAL A 55 -7.53 9.80 -12.81
C VAL A 55 -7.58 9.90 -11.28
N ILE A 56 -6.83 10.82 -10.71
CA ILE A 56 -6.73 11.03 -9.26
C ILE A 56 -7.98 11.76 -8.74
N GLY A 57 -8.55 12.70 -9.51
CA GLY A 57 -9.59 13.62 -9.10
C GLY A 57 -9.03 14.80 -8.28
N THR A 58 -9.81 15.86 -8.16
CA THR A 58 -9.44 17.06 -7.38
C THR A 58 -9.81 16.90 -5.90
N GLY A 59 -9.12 17.64 -5.01
CA GLY A 59 -9.31 17.57 -3.56
C GLY A 59 -10.68 18.03 -3.04
N THR A 60 -11.51 18.61 -3.91
CA THR A 60 -12.83 19.19 -3.54
C THR A 60 -13.97 18.17 -3.46
N GLU A 61 -13.80 16.95 -4.00
CA GLU A 61 -14.90 16.02 -4.22
C GLU A 61 -15.10 14.97 -3.11
N VAL A 62 -14.14 14.78 -2.20
CA VAL A 62 -14.23 13.75 -1.15
C VAL A 62 -13.96 14.34 0.23
N LYS A 63 -14.99 14.35 1.08
CA LYS A 63 -14.83 14.67 2.51
C LYS A 63 -14.40 13.43 3.28
N GLY A 64 -13.23 13.50 3.93
CA GLY A 64 -12.73 12.49 4.88
C GLY A 64 -11.53 11.71 4.34
N ARG A 65 -10.54 11.53 5.20
CA ARG A 65 -9.36 10.69 4.92
C ARG A 65 -9.77 9.22 5.06
N ARG A 66 -9.45 8.40 4.08
CA ARG A 66 -9.64 6.95 4.12
C ARG A 66 -8.38 6.24 3.69
N SER A 67 -8.09 5.13 4.36
CA SER A 67 -7.08 4.19 3.93
C SER A 67 -7.73 3.13 3.05
N ASP A 68 -7.53 3.22 1.74
CA ASP A 68 -8.09 2.22 0.81
C ASP A 68 -7.20 0.97 0.68
N THR A 69 -5.94 1.09 1.05
CA THR A 69 -4.96 0.00 1.08
C THR A 69 -4.31 -0.05 2.45
N ILE A 70 -4.34 -1.20 3.10
CA ILE A 70 -3.71 -1.45 4.40
C ILE A 70 -2.93 -2.75 4.29
N ILE A 71 -1.61 -2.69 4.38
CA ILE A 71 -0.71 -3.84 4.24
C ILE A 71 0.26 -3.85 5.41
N VAL A 72 0.44 -5.01 6.02
CA VAL A 72 1.56 -5.26 6.92
C VAL A 72 2.66 -5.95 6.13
N LEU A 73 3.83 -5.33 6.07
CA LEU A 73 5.05 -5.90 5.55
C LEU A 73 5.94 -6.28 6.73
N ARG A 74 6.18 -7.57 6.90
CA ARG A 74 7.12 -8.11 7.88
C ARG A 74 8.45 -8.38 7.20
N VAL A 75 9.51 -7.89 7.80
CA VAL A 75 10.89 -8.13 7.37
C VAL A 75 11.65 -8.74 8.53
N ASP A 76 12.30 -9.89 8.29
CA ASP A 76 13.11 -10.61 9.29
C ASP A 76 14.36 -11.18 8.61
N GLY A 77 15.48 -10.51 8.76
CA GLY A 77 16.70 -10.81 8.00
C GLY A 77 16.45 -10.74 6.49
N ASP A 78 16.68 -11.82 5.76
CA ASP A 78 16.48 -11.91 4.31
C ASP A 78 15.05 -12.31 3.91
N LYS A 79 14.17 -12.54 4.87
CA LYS A 79 12.77 -12.92 4.63
C LYS A 79 11.88 -11.68 4.63
N ALA A 80 10.96 -11.64 3.68
CA ALA A 80 9.93 -10.63 3.63
C ALA A 80 8.57 -11.27 3.34
N GLU A 81 7.56 -10.88 4.11
CA GLU A 81 6.19 -11.36 3.98
C GLU A 81 5.24 -10.17 3.99
N MET A 82 4.23 -10.22 3.15
CA MET A 82 3.19 -9.19 3.08
C MET A 82 1.82 -9.76 3.37
N MET A 83 1.03 -9.06 4.19
CA MET A 83 -0.36 -9.39 4.44
C MET A 83 -1.25 -8.19 4.19
N SER A 84 -2.24 -8.35 3.31
CA SER A 84 -3.28 -7.34 3.12
C SER A 84 -4.37 -7.48 4.16
N ILE A 85 -4.72 -6.37 4.79
CA ILE A 85 -5.87 -6.23 5.67
C ILE A 85 -7.01 -5.64 4.84
N PRO A 86 -8.15 -6.36 4.68
CA PRO A 86 -9.28 -5.85 3.93
C PRO A 86 -9.83 -4.58 4.58
N ARG A 87 -9.99 -3.52 3.78
CA ARG A 87 -10.45 -2.20 4.29
C ARG A 87 -11.83 -2.22 4.95
N ASP A 88 -12.68 -3.18 4.55
CA ASP A 88 -14.04 -3.35 5.08
C ASP A 88 -14.09 -4.35 6.26
N LEU A 89 -12.92 -4.74 6.81
CA LEU A 89 -12.81 -5.58 8.00
C LEU A 89 -13.52 -4.90 9.19
N TRP A 90 -14.42 -5.66 9.84
CA TRP A 90 -15.22 -5.17 10.96
C TRP A 90 -14.43 -5.25 12.26
N VAL A 91 -14.08 -4.10 12.82
CA VAL A 91 -13.19 -3.97 13.98
C VAL A 91 -13.76 -2.99 15.01
N THR A 92 -13.19 -3.00 16.20
CA THR A 92 -13.40 -1.94 17.18
C THR A 92 -12.44 -0.79 16.89
N ASN A 93 -12.97 0.40 16.66
CA ASN A 93 -12.19 1.64 16.55
C ASN A 93 -11.71 2.04 17.95
N VAL A 94 -10.41 2.08 18.17
CA VAL A 94 -9.82 2.31 19.49
C VAL A 94 -10.16 3.69 20.04
N ALA A 95 -10.13 4.73 19.19
CA ALA A 95 -10.42 6.09 19.64
C ALA A 95 -11.88 6.32 20.07
N THR A 96 -12.82 5.58 19.47
CA THR A 96 -14.27 5.81 19.73
C THR A 96 -14.94 4.70 20.52
N GLY A 97 -14.30 3.52 20.65
CA GLY A 97 -14.87 2.31 21.21
C GLY A 97 -16.00 1.69 20.37
N LYS A 98 -16.35 2.29 19.23
CA LYS A 98 -17.44 1.81 18.35
C LYS A 98 -16.92 0.82 17.34
N LYS A 99 -17.76 -0.15 16.97
CA LYS A 99 -17.45 -1.06 15.86
C LYS A 99 -17.69 -0.39 14.51
N GLY A 100 -16.81 -0.66 13.55
CA GLY A 100 -16.87 -0.10 12.20
C GLY A 100 -15.90 -0.79 11.26
N ARG A 101 -15.86 -0.35 10.00
CA ARG A 101 -14.86 -0.79 9.06
C ARG A 101 -13.48 -0.24 9.43
N ILE A 102 -12.42 -1.04 9.28
CA ILE A 102 -11.06 -0.65 9.66
C ILE A 102 -10.57 0.60 8.93
N ASN A 103 -10.94 0.79 7.65
CA ASN A 103 -10.58 1.99 6.90
C ASN A 103 -11.15 3.28 7.50
N GLY A 104 -12.26 3.19 8.22
CA GLY A 104 -12.87 4.32 8.91
C GLY A 104 -12.09 4.77 10.15
N THR A 105 -11.23 3.91 10.71
CA THR A 105 -10.41 4.27 11.88
C THR A 105 -9.35 5.31 11.53
N TYR A 106 -8.95 5.39 10.26
CA TYR A 106 -8.00 6.39 9.76
C TYR A 106 -8.55 7.83 9.81
N ALA A 107 -9.86 8.00 9.88
CA ALA A 107 -10.47 9.34 10.00
C ALA A 107 -10.11 10.08 11.30
N GLN A 108 -9.72 9.36 12.36
CA GLN A 108 -9.23 9.90 13.64
C GLN A 108 -7.70 10.04 13.69
N GLY A 109 -7.02 9.76 12.59
CA GLY A 109 -5.56 9.86 12.47
C GLY A 109 -4.90 8.52 12.16
N PRO A 110 -3.67 8.57 11.65
CA PRO A 110 -2.88 7.37 11.36
C PRO A 110 -2.53 6.57 12.62
N ASP A 111 -2.34 7.25 13.77
CA ASP A 111 -2.11 6.62 15.08
C ASP A 111 -3.28 5.73 15.51
N ASN A 112 -4.52 6.20 15.30
CA ASN A 112 -5.71 5.41 15.60
C ASN A 112 -5.85 4.18 14.66
N LEU A 113 -5.46 4.29 13.39
CA LEU A 113 -5.41 3.13 12.51
C LEU A 113 -4.39 2.10 13.02
N VAL A 114 -3.16 2.54 13.37
CA VAL A 114 -2.11 1.66 13.92
C VAL A 114 -2.62 0.95 15.17
N ARG A 115 -3.14 1.70 16.17
CA ARG A 115 -3.72 1.13 17.41
C ARG A 115 -4.85 0.15 17.11
N SER A 116 -5.72 0.47 16.15
CA SER A 116 -6.84 -0.39 15.79
C SER A 116 -6.38 -1.69 15.11
N VAL A 117 -5.32 -1.66 14.29
CA VAL A 117 -4.69 -2.87 13.74
C VAL A 117 -4.12 -3.72 14.88
N THR A 118 -3.31 -3.13 15.74
CA THR A 118 -2.68 -3.86 16.86
C THR A 118 -3.73 -4.44 17.82
N ALA A 119 -4.73 -3.65 18.22
CA ALA A 119 -5.74 -4.07 19.19
C ALA A 119 -6.68 -5.18 18.66
N ASN A 120 -7.03 -5.16 17.38
CA ASN A 120 -7.98 -6.12 16.81
C ASN A 120 -7.31 -7.37 16.21
N LEU A 121 -6.06 -7.27 15.74
CA LEU A 121 -5.36 -8.37 15.08
C LEU A 121 -4.18 -8.91 15.89
N GLY A 122 -3.80 -8.24 16.98
CA GLY A 122 -2.69 -8.64 17.84
C GLY A 122 -1.30 -8.43 17.22
N ILE A 123 -1.21 -7.79 16.05
CA ILE A 123 0.05 -7.59 15.32
C ILE A 123 0.78 -6.37 15.90
N PRO A 124 2.02 -6.51 16.39
CA PRO A 124 2.82 -5.35 16.78
C PRO A 124 3.26 -4.57 15.52
N ILE A 125 2.90 -3.31 15.42
CA ILE A 125 3.34 -2.43 14.34
C ILE A 125 4.53 -1.61 14.85
N ASN A 126 5.69 -1.76 14.17
CA ASN A 126 6.94 -1.14 14.59
C ASN A 126 7.24 0.13 13.79
N ARG A 127 6.79 0.21 12.53
CA ARG A 127 7.05 1.32 11.59
C ARG A 127 5.82 1.61 10.76
N TYR A 128 5.72 2.84 10.28
CA TYR A 128 4.60 3.31 9.47
C TYR A 128 5.09 4.00 8.20
N ILE A 129 4.48 3.64 7.07
CA ILE A 129 4.72 4.27 5.77
C ILE A 129 3.36 4.53 5.13
N GLU A 130 3.09 5.77 4.75
CA GLU A 130 1.91 6.16 4.00
C GLU A 130 2.32 6.71 2.63
N VAL A 131 1.60 6.31 1.60
CA VAL A 131 1.82 6.74 0.22
C VAL A 131 0.51 7.27 -0.35
N ASP A 132 0.53 8.50 -0.82
CA ASP A 132 -0.60 9.08 -1.54
C ASP A 132 -0.59 8.73 -3.03
N PHE A 133 -1.70 8.98 -3.73
CA PHE A 133 -1.85 8.65 -5.14
C PHE A 133 -0.90 9.40 -6.07
N VAL A 134 -0.56 10.66 -5.76
CA VAL A 134 0.32 11.48 -6.60
C VAL A 134 1.74 10.95 -6.54
N SER A 135 2.24 10.72 -5.33
CA SER A 135 3.58 10.16 -5.12
C SER A 135 3.71 8.75 -5.66
N PHE A 136 2.66 7.95 -5.50
CA PHE A 136 2.58 6.62 -6.07
C PHE A 136 2.78 6.65 -7.60
N ALA A 137 1.97 7.43 -8.32
CA ALA A 137 2.09 7.57 -9.77
C ALA A 137 3.45 8.14 -10.18
N GLY A 138 3.91 9.18 -9.48
CA GLY A 138 5.21 9.80 -9.75
C GLY A 138 6.40 8.87 -9.53
N MET A 139 6.37 7.98 -8.54
CA MET A 139 7.42 6.96 -8.32
C MET A 139 7.46 5.94 -9.47
N VAL A 140 6.29 5.51 -9.96
CA VAL A 140 6.19 4.61 -11.12
C VAL A 140 6.77 5.27 -12.37
N ASP A 141 6.43 6.52 -12.64
CA ASP A 141 6.96 7.27 -13.77
C ASP A 141 8.48 7.47 -13.65
N ALA A 142 8.98 7.70 -12.44
CA ALA A 142 10.40 7.90 -12.15
C ALA A 142 11.26 6.67 -12.49
N VAL A 143 10.73 5.45 -12.27
CA VAL A 143 11.42 4.20 -12.70
C VAL A 143 11.20 3.90 -14.18
N GLY A 144 10.44 4.75 -14.87
CA GLY A 144 10.11 4.59 -16.28
C GLY A 144 8.95 3.65 -16.56
N GLY A 145 8.08 3.45 -15.57
CA GLY A 145 6.95 2.52 -15.65
C GLY A 145 7.28 1.12 -15.11
N ILE A 146 6.24 0.33 -14.90
CA ILE A 146 6.34 -1.07 -14.45
C ILE A 146 5.71 -2.01 -15.47
N THR A 147 6.21 -3.23 -15.56
CA THR A 147 5.66 -4.25 -16.45
C THR A 147 4.78 -5.22 -15.67
N ILE A 148 3.53 -5.34 -16.08
CA ILE A 148 2.56 -6.30 -15.54
C ILE A 148 2.11 -7.21 -16.67
N ASN A 149 2.06 -8.51 -16.38
CA ASN A 149 1.49 -9.50 -17.32
C ASN A 149 -0.03 -9.58 -17.16
N PHE A 150 -0.74 -9.44 -18.27
CA PHE A 150 -2.20 -9.58 -18.35
C PHE A 150 -2.53 -10.79 -19.21
N PRO A 151 -3.22 -11.83 -18.66
CA PRO A 151 -3.64 -12.98 -19.45
C PRO A 151 -4.56 -12.62 -20.62
N HIS A 152 -5.37 -11.57 -20.44
CA HIS A 152 -6.35 -11.09 -21.41
C HIS A 152 -6.33 -9.55 -21.48
N PRO A 153 -6.86 -8.92 -22.55
CA PRO A 153 -7.18 -7.50 -22.56
C PRO A 153 -8.13 -7.15 -21.40
N VAL A 154 -7.97 -5.96 -20.82
CA VAL A 154 -8.70 -5.56 -19.60
C VAL A 154 -9.25 -4.17 -19.71
N ILE A 155 -10.45 -3.96 -19.19
CA ILE A 155 -11.06 -2.65 -19.04
C ILE A 155 -11.72 -2.52 -17.65
N ASP A 156 -11.57 -1.34 -17.04
CA ASP A 156 -12.39 -0.88 -15.92
C ASP A 156 -12.62 0.63 -16.07
N ALA A 157 -13.79 0.99 -16.59
CA ALA A 157 -14.15 2.39 -16.86
C ALA A 157 -14.18 3.26 -15.59
N ASN A 158 -14.44 2.65 -14.40
CA ASN A 158 -14.54 3.38 -13.14
C ASN A 158 -13.16 3.77 -12.60
N SER A 159 -12.14 2.96 -12.85
CA SER A 159 -10.75 3.29 -12.48
C SER A 159 -9.97 3.96 -13.60
N GLY A 160 -10.46 3.90 -14.84
CA GLY A 160 -9.77 4.35 -16.04
C GLY A 160 -8.75 3.33 -16.58
N LEU A 161 -8.75 2.09 -16.09
CA LEU A 161 -7.87 1.03 -16.58
C LEU A 161 -8.27 0.61 -18.00
N LYS A 162 -7.29 0.58 -18.92
CA LYS A 162 -7.49 0.08 -20.28
C LYS A 162 -6.22 -0.57 -20.78
N ILE A 163 -6.23 -1.89 -20.89
CA ILE A 163 -5.16 -2.72 -21.43
C ILE A 163 -5.69 -3.38 -22.70
N ALA A 164 -5.17 -2.99 -23.84
CA ALA A 164 -5.69 -3.41 -25.14
C ALA A 164 -5.18 -4.78 -25.59
N THR A 165 -4.06 -5.25 -25.05
CA THR A 165 -3.41 -6.50 -25.49
C THR A 165 -3.06 -7.38 -24.31
N ALA A 166 -3.23 -8.70 -24.49
CA ALA A 166 -2.72 -9.69 -23.54
C ALA A 166 -1.17 -9.70 -23.54
N GLY A 167 -0.59 -10.27 -22.50
CA GLY A 167 0.86 -10.38 -22.31
C GLY A 167 1.43 -9.26 -21.43
N ASP A 168 2.72 -9.03 -21.59
CA ASP A 168 3.45 -8.03 -20.80
C ASP A 168 3.13 -6.61 -21.29
N ASN A 169 2.53 -5.81 -20.42
CA ASN A 169 2.21 -4.42 -20.66
C ASN A 169 2.97 -3.51 -19.69
N ARG A 170 3.61 -2.47 -20.24
CA ARG A 170 4.28 -1.46 -19.44
C ARG A 170 3.29 -0.38 -19.05
N LEU A 171 3.05 -0.25 -17.75
CA LEU A 171 2.16 0.75 -17.17
C LEU A 171 2.96 1.98 -16.75
N ASP A 172 2.50 3.17 -17.12
CA ASP A 172 2.92 4.43 -16.53
C ASP A 172 2.23 4.64 -15.16
N GLY A 173 2.51 5.75 -14.48
CA GLY A 173 1.94 6.05 -13.18
C GLY A 173 0.41 6.13 -13.19
N THR A 174 -0.18 6.66 -14.27
CA THR A 174 -1.65 6.77 -14.43
C THR A 174 -2.30 5.40 -14.55
N GLN A 175 -1.77 4.56 -15.43
CA GLN A 175 -2.30 3.21 -15.64
C GLN A 175 -2.04 2.31 -14.44
N ALA A 176 -0.89 2.44 -13.78
CA ALA A 176 -0.57 1.75 -12.55
C ALA A 176 -1.57 2.09 -11.43
N LEU A 177 -1.90 3.38 -11.28
CA LEU A 177 -2.91 3.84 -10.34
C LEU A 177 -4.30 3.30 -10.68
N ALA A 178 -4.68 3.31 -11.96
CA ALA A 178 -5.94 2.73 -12.44
C ALA A 178 -6.01 1.22 -12.14
N TYR A 179 -4.91 0.49 -12.33
CA TYR A 179 -4.79 -0.94 -12.06
C TYR A 179 -5.01 -1.29 -10.58
N VAL A 180 -4.34 -0.59 -9.66
CA VAL A 180 -4.46 -0.87 -8.22
C VAL A 180 -5.79 -0.41 -7.62
N ARG A 181 -6.52 0.50 -8.31
CA ARG A 181 -7.84 0.99 -7.90
C ARG A 181 -9.00 0.20 -8.51
N SER A 182 -8.73 -0.62 -9.53
CA SER A 182 -9.77 -1.35 -10.27
C SER A 182 -10.58 -2.27 -9.36
N ARG A 183 -11.90 -2.16 -9.46
CA ARG A 183 -12.90 -3.00 -8.76
C ARG A 183 -13.90 -3.64 -9.70
N HIS A 184 -13.98 -3.12 -10.93
CA HIS A 184 -14.84 -3.65 -12.00
C HIS A 184 -13.93 -4.17 -13.11
N TYR A 185 -12.92 -4.96 -12.69
CA TYR A 185 -11.93 -5.56 -13.57
C TYR A 185 -12.62 -6.52 -14.52
N THR A 186 -12.70 -6.13 -15.78
CA THR A 186 -13.39 -6.89 -16.83
C THR A 186 -12.37 -7.34 -17.86
N GLU A 187 -12.21 -8.64 -18.00
CA GLU A 187 -11.34 -9.27 -19.00
C GLU A 187 -12.12 -9.54 -20.28
N GLU A 188 -11.46 -9.43 -21.44
CA GLU A 188 -12.01 -9.88 -22.71
C GLU A 188 -11.52 -11.30 -23.01
N ILE A 189 -12.36 -12.29 -22.75
CA ILE A 189 -12.08 -13.72 -22.96
C ILE A 189 -12.91 -14.20 -24.15
N ASP A 190 -12.26 -14.69 -25.19
CA ASP A 190 -12.91 -15.15 -26.43
C ASP A 190 -13.88 -14.10 -27.05
N GLY A 191 -13.46 -12.83 -27.01
CA GLY A 191 -14.26 -11.71 -27.51
C GLY A 191 -15.48 -11.33 -26.67
N LYS A 192 -15.58 -11.85 -25.45
CA LYS A 192 -16.67 -11.56 -24.51
C LYS A 192 -16.15 -10.89 -23.24
N PRO A 193 -16.86 -9.86 -22.73
CA PRO A 193 -16.49 -9.24 -21.46
C PRO A 193 -16.85 -10.18 -20.30
N VAL A 194 -15.89 -10.48 -19.45
CA VAL A 194 -16.03 -11.30 -18.25
C VAL A 194 -15.61 -10.46 -17.04
N LEU A 195 -16.58 -10.09 -16.22
CA LEU A 195 -16.32 -9.36 -14.98
C LEU A 195 -15.70 -10.30 -13.94
N GLU A 196 -14.60 -9.87 -13.32
CA GLU A 196 -13.98 -10.58 -12.21
C GLU A 196 -14.95 -10.67 -11.02
N PRO A 197 -15.27 -11.88 -10.55
CA PRO A 197 -16.30 -12.06 -9.51
C PRO A 197 -15.85 -11.64 -8.12
N THR A 198 -14.54 -11.50 -7.91
CA THR A 198 -13.92 -11.26 -6.58
C THR A 198 -13.84 -9.80 -6.19
N ALA A 199 -14.14 -8.86 -7.11
CA ALA A 199 -14.19 -7.41 -6.87
C ALA A 199 -13.09 -6.86 -5.93
N ASP A 200 -13.38 -6.74 -4.64
CA ASP A 200 -12.45 -6.17 -3.64
C ASP A 200 -11.28 -7.10 -3.30
N LEU A 201 -11.47 -8.42 -3.29
CA LEU A 201 -10.38 -9.39 -3.09
C LEU A 201 -9.42 -9.39 -4.29
N GLY A 202 -9.94 -9.35 -5.52
CA GLY A 202 -9.13 -9.22 -6.72
C GLY A 202 -8.29 -7.93 -6.70
N ARG A 203 -8.88 -6.82 -6.23
CA ARG A 203 -8.13 -5.57 -6.02
C ARG A 203 -6.98 -5.74 -5.03
N GLN A 204 -7.18 -6.43 -3.90
CA GLN A 204 -6.11 -6.68 -2.93
C GLN A 204 -4.95 -7.48 -3.55
N VAL A 205 -5.26 -8.52 -4.33
CA VAL A 205 -4.25 -9.31 -5.05
C VAL A 205 -3.49 -8.44 -6.04
N ARG A 206 -4.18 -7.57 -6.80
CA ARG A 206 -3.54 -6.62 -7.72
C ARG A 206 -2.62 -5.63 -6.98
N GLN A 207 -3.06 -5.11 -5.85
CA GLN A 207 -2.24 -4.21 -5.01
C GLN A 207 -0.97 -4.91 -4.51
N GLN A 208 -1.06 -6.16 -4.04
CA GLN A 208 0.09 -6.93 -3.61
C GLN A 208 1.06 -7.21 -4.77
N ASN A 209 0.53 -7.68 -5.90
CA ASN A 209 1.32 -7.93 -7.11
C ASN A 209 2.04 -6.66 -7.58
N PHE A 210 1.32 -5.54 -7.57
CA PHE A 210 1.87 -4.24 -7.92
C PHE A 210 3.03 -3.83 -6.99
N ILE A 211 2.81 -3.85 -5.66
CA ILE A 211 3.83 -3.46 -4.68
C ILE A 211 5.07 -4.33 -4.86
N ARG A 212 4.91 -5.65 -5.02
CA ARG A 212 6.00 -6.57 -5.30
C ARG A 212 6.78 -6.15 -6.56
N THR A 213 6.07 -5.84 -7.64
CA THR A 213 6.67 -5.42 -8.91
C THR A 213 7.43 -4.11 -8.78
N VAL A 214 6.87 -3.12 -8.08
CA VAL A 214 7.56 -1.84 -7.82
C VAL A 214 8.81 -2.05 -6.99
N LEU A 215 8.72 -2.78 -5.88
CA LEU A 215 9.85 -3.07 -5.01
C LEU A 215 10.98 -3.76 -5.76
N LYS A 216 10.65 -4.75 -6.60
CA LYS A 216 11.60 -5.43 -7.47
C LYS A 216 12.24 -4.45 -8.45
N THR A 217 11.43 -3.67 -9.18
CA THR A 217 11.91 -2.72 -10.20
C THR A 217 12.83 -1.65 -9.60
N VAL A 218 12.47 -1.10 -8.44
CA VAL A 218 13.29 -0.11 -7.72
C VAL A 218 14.56 -0.76 -7.17
N GLY A 219 14.43 -1.94 -6.55
CA GLY A 219 15.55 -2.67 -5.94
C GLY A 219 16.59 -3.16 -6.95
N GLU A 220 16.19 -3.49 -8.18
CA GLU A 220 17.08 -3.87 -9.28
C GLU A 220 17.71 -2.66 -9.96
N ASN A 221 17.15 -1.47 -9.80
CA ASN A 221 17.64 -0.26 -10.47
C ASN A 221 18.95 0.21 -9.84
N ARG A 222 20.01 0.30 -10.66
CA ARG A 222 21.34 0.74 -10.24
C ARG A 222 21.68 2.16 -10.73
N ASN A 223 20.78 2.79 -11.48
CA ASN A 223 21.00 4.13 -12.00
C ASN A 223 20.72 5.19 -10.91
N PRO A 224 21.74 5.94 -10.43
CA PRO A 224 21.57 6.91 -9.38
C PRO A 224 20.62 8.07 -9.76
N LEU A 225 20.54 8.42 -11.05
CA LEU A 225 19.61 9.46 -11.52
C LEU A 225 18.15 9.00 -11.43
N THR A 226 17.89 7.71 -11.72
CA THR A 226 16.56 7.11 -11.57
C THR A 226 16.17 7.07 -10.10
N LEU A 227 17.05 6.57 -9.24
CA LEU A 227 16.82 6.54 -7.79
C LEU A 227 16.59 7.95 -7.22
N ALA A 228 17.31 8.94 -7.78
CA ALA A 228 17.09 10.35 -7.48
C ALA A 228 15.67 10.82 -7.80
N LYS A 229 15.17 10.52 -8.98
CA LYS A 229 13.82 10.88 -9.38
C LYS A 229 12.76 10.18 -8.51
N VAL A 230 12.95 8.89 -8.19
CA VAL A 230 12.07 8.13 -7.28
C VAL A 230 12.00 8.81 -5.91
N GLY A 231 13.15 9.15 -5.34
CA GLY A 231 13.20 9.88 -4.06
C GLY A 231 12.51 11.24 -4.13
N GLY A 232 12.71 12.00 -5.22
CA GLY A 232 12.03 13.28 -5.42
C GLY A 232 10.51 13.14 -5.57
N ALA A 233 10.03 12.07 -6.21
CA ALA A 233 8.61 11.77 -6.27
C ALA A 233 8.05 11.36 -4.89
N ALA A 234 8.79 10.51 -4.15
CA ALA A 234 8.42 10.09 -2.80
C ALA A 234 8.31 11.28 -1.84
N ALA A 235 9.24 12.24 -1.92
CA ALA A 235 9.25 13.42 -1.04
C ALA A 235 7.98 14.30 -1.16
N LYS A 236 7.18 14.13 -2.20
CA LYS A 236 5.96 14.93 -2.43
C LYS A 236 4.75 14.43 -1.63
N GLY A 237 4.71 13.16 -1.20
CA GLY A 237 3.54 12.63 -0.51
C GLY A 237 3.75 11.26 0.14
N VAL A 238 4.98 10.78 0.24
CA VAL A 238 5.31 9.70 1.16
C VAL A 238 5.48 10.29 2.55
N ARG A 239 4.75 9.71 3.50
CA ARG A 239 4.83 10.06 4.92
C ARG A 239 5.39 8.86 5.67
N VAL A 240 6.32 9.10 6.57
CA VAL A 240 6.91 8.05 7.42
C VAL A 240 6.81 8.45 8.88
N ASP A 241 6.77 7.48 9.79
CA ASP A 241 6.87 7.80 11.21
C ASP A 241 8.19 8.50 11.55
N SER A 242 8.22 9.21 12.67
CA SER A 242 9.37 9.99 13.09
C SER A 242 10.59 9.15 13.46
N GLU A 243 10.39 7.87 13.77
CA GLU A 243 11.45 6.92 14.14
C GLU A 243 12.16 6.27 12.95
N VAL A 244 11.53 6.29 11.76
CA VAL A 244 12.16 5.74 10.54
C VAL A 244 13.39 6.57 10.18
N GLY A 245 14.57 5.94 10.17
CA GLY A 245 15.81 6.53 9.73
C GLY A 245 16.08 6.35 8.22
N PHE A 246 17.00 7.14 7.69
CA PHE A 246 17.45 7.00 6.30
C PHE A 246 17.97 5.59 6.01
N PHE A 247 18.78 5.04 6.94
CA PHE A 247 19.36 3.71 6.77
C PHE A 247 18.33 2.59 6.90
N ASP A 248 17.22 2.81 7.61
CA ASP A 248 16.11 1.85 7.68
C ASP A 248 15.44 1.71 6.31
N LEU A 249 15.18 2.82 5.61
CA LEU A 249 14.62 2.78 4.26
C LEU A 249 15.61 2.20 3.23
N VAL A 250 16.89 2.50 3.36
CA VAL A 250 17.94 1.90 2.50
C VAL A 250 18.04 0.39 2.76
N GLY A 251 18.01 -0.02 4.01
CA GLY A 251 17.99 -1.43 4.42
C GLY A 251 16.77 -2.16 3.87
N LEU A 252 15.59 -1.57 4.06
CA LEU A 252 14.33 -2.07 3.52
C LEU A 252 14.37 -2.23 2.00
N ALA A 253 14.84 -1.20 1.28
CA ALA A 253 14.97 -1.23 -0.17
C ALA A 253 15.93 -2.33 -0.65
N ARG A 254 17.05 -2.56 0.07
CA ARG A 254 18.00 -3.64 -0.24
C ARG A 254 17.41 -5.03 -0.01
N GLN A 255 16.76 -5.22 1.14
CA GLN A 255 16.10 -6.49 1.47
C GLN A 255 15.02 -6.82 0.45
N LEU A 256 14.19 -5.85 0.10
CA LEU A 256 13.09 -6.04 -0.85
C LEU A 256 13.56 -6.14 -2.31
N GLY A 257 14.69 -5.53 -2.68
CA GLY A 257 15.26 -5.62 -4.02
C GLY A 257 15.79 -7.02 -4.38
N GLY A 258 16.11 -7.85 -3.38
CA GLY A 258 16.51 -9.26 -3.55
C GLY A 258 15.44 -10.27 -3.16
N ALA A 259 14.43 -9.85 -2.42
CA ALA A 259 13.35 -10.70 -1.94
C ALA A 259 12.16 -10.72 -2.92
N ASN A 260 11.49 -11.86 -2.98
CA ASN A 260 10.15 -11.97 -3.56
C ASN A 260 9.18 -12.19 -2.40
N PRO A 261 8.62 -11.12 -1.80
CA PRO A 261 7.83 -11.25 -0.58
C PRO A 261 6.67 -12.23 -0.78
N GLU A 262 6.54 -13.19 0.13
CA GLU A 262 5.37 -14.04 0.18
C GLU A 262 4.15 -13.19 0.52
N THR A 263 3.05 -13.37 -0.22
CA THR A 263 1.85 -12.55 -0.06
C THR A 263 0.72 -13.37 0.53
N LYS A 264 0.12 -12.85 1.60
CA LYS A 264 -0.99 -13.48 2.30
C LYS A 264 -2.20 -12.56 2.28
N VAL A 265 -3.37 -13.16 2.17
CA VAL A 265 -4.65 -12.43 2.31
C VAL A 265 -5.29 -12.92 3.61
N LEU A 266 -5.74 -11.99 4.42
CA LEU A 266 -6.38 -12.30 5.68
C LEU A 266 -7.73 -13.00 5.42
N PRO A 267 -7.94 -14.24 5.93
CA PRO A 267 -9.19 -14.97 5.72
C PRO A 267 -10.38 -14.26 6.34
N THR A 268 -11.39 -13.97 5.53
CA THR A 268 -12.59 -13.25 5.98
C THR A 268 -13.86 -13.85 5.39
N VAL A 269 -14.99 -13.54 5.99
CA VAL A 269 -16.32 -13.87 5.50
C VAL A 269 -17.19 -12.62 5.43
N GLY A 270 -18.01 -12.52 4.40
CA GLY A 270 -18.95 -11.42 4.24
C GLY A 270 -20.04 -11.44 5.30
N ALA A 271 -20.38 -10.27 5.84
CA ALA A 271 -21.45 -10.06 6.80
C ALA A 271 -22.20 -8.76 6.51
N ASN A 272 -23.39 -8.60 7.09
CA ASN A 272 -24.13 -7.35 7.05
C ASN A 272 -24.30 -6.85 8.49
N LYS A 273 -23.89 -5.61 8.75
CA LYS A 273 -24.01 -4.97 10.07
C LYS A 273 -24.73 -3.63 9.92
N GLY A 274 -25.97 -3.59 10.35
CA GLY A 274 -26.80 -2.37 10.27
C GLY A 274 -27.01 -1.85 8.84
N GLY A 275 -27.15 -2.74 7.85
CA GLY A 275 -27.30 -2.39 6.44
C GLY A 275 -25.98 -2.18 5.69
N ALA A 276 -24.83 -2.18 6.38
CA ALA A 276 -23.52 -2.07 5.74
C ALA A 276 -22.93 -3.46 5.45
N SER A 277 -22.48 -3.69 4.21
CA SER A 277 -21.68 -4.86 3.86
C SER A 277 -20.30 -4.73 4.48
N VAL A 278 -19.86 -5.74 5.24
CA VAL A 278 -18.57 -5.76 5.95
C VAL A 278 -17.93 -7.13 5.83
N LEU A 279 -16.69 -7.25 6.26
CA LEU A 279 -15.93 -8.49 6.34
C LEU A 279 -15.64 -8.81 7.82
N GLU A 280 -15.90 -10.03 8.23
CA GLU A 280 -15.53 -10.54 9.55
C GLU A 280 -14.36 -11.53 9.41
N LEU A 281 -13.48 -11.52 10.40
CA LEU A 281 -12.32 -12.40 10.43
C LEU A 281 -12.77 -13.86 10.63
N LYS A 282 -12.27 -14.76 9.80
CA LYS A 282 -12.36 -16.20 10.05
C LYS A 282 -11.26 -16.63 11.03
N ASN A 283 -11.53 -16.48 12.32
CA ASN A 283 -10.53 -16.59 13.38
C ASN A 283 -9.66 -17.85 13.27
N ALA A 284 -10.25 -19.03 13.08
CA ALA A 284 -9.52 -20.29 13.03
C ALA A 284 -8.50 -20.34 11.86
N GLU A 285 -8.86 -19.77 10.70
CA GLU A 285 -8.01 -19.73 9.52
C GLU A 285 -7.01 -18.55 9.58
N ALA A 286 -7.36 -17.46 10.27
CA ALA A 286 -6.55 -16.26 10.35
C ALA A 286 -5.46 -16.34 11.42
N LEU A 287 -5.71 -17.01 12.56
CA LEU A 287 -4.77 -17.10 13.67
C LEU A 287 -3.36 -17.58 13.27
N PRO A 288 -3.19 -18.64 12.45
CA PRO A 288 -1.85 -19.06 12.02
C PRO A 288 -1.13 -17.96 11.23
N ILE A 289 -1.85 -17.27 10.32
CA ILE A 289 -1.30 -16.18 9.51
C ILE A 289 -0.92 -14.99 10.40
N LEU A 290 -1.79 -14.60 11.33
CA LEU A 290 -1.53 -13.50 12.26
C LEU A 290 -0.30 -13.79 13.14
N ALA A 291 -0.12 -15.05 13.57
CA ALA A 291 1.03 -15.47 14.36
C ALA A 291 2.35 -15.28 13.60
N GLU A 292 2.38 -15.53 12.29
CA GLU A 292 3.56 -15.27 11.46
C GLU A 292 3.95 -13.78 11.46
N PHE A 293 2.98 -12.87 11.66
CA PHE A 293 3.21 -11.44 11.81
C PHE A 293 3.41 -11.00 13.27
N GLY A 294 3.60 -11.95 14.18
CA GLY A 294 3.94 -11.69 15.59
C GLY A 294 2.73 -11.51 16.51
N ALA A 295 1.52 -11.83 16.05
CA ALA A 295 0.36 -11.83 16.95
C ALA A 295 0.51 -12.92 18.01
N GLY A 296 0.25 -12.57 19.30
CA GLY A 296 0.34 -13.48 20.42
C GLY A 296 1.74 -13.63 21.02
N GLY A 297 2.75 -12.93 20.52
CA GLY A 297 4.10 -12.85 21.08
C GLY A 297 4.23 -11.64 22.02
N SER A 298 3.66 -11.73 23.20
CA SER A 298 3.91 -10.79 24.32
C SER A 298 4.43 -11.52 25.51
#